data_adc07211ddfafb73cea559d8de03f2a6
#
_entry.id   adc07211ddfafb73cea559d8de03f2a6
#
_cell.length_a   1.000
_cell.length_b   1.000
_cell.length_c   1.000
_cell.angle_alpha   90.00
_cell.angle_beta   90.00
_cell.angle_gamma   90.00
#
_symmetry.space_group_name_H-M   'P 1'
#
loop_
_entity.id
_entity.type
_entity.pdbx_description
1 polymer ?
#
loop_
_entity_poly.entity_id
_entity_poly.type
_entity_poly.pdbx_seq_one_letter_code
_entity_poly.pdbx_strand_id
1 'polypeptide(L)'
;MLARALCLYTRLPVPKDLSPAKRDAALRLKVLDWSPHAEPGLLIDWAEAEAGVWIWDRPKVEEAIRAEGLDPRRVSVLPETALAEPGADGARLVEGLDGLEGQAWRQGRLLASRWWPEMPPPEEWRRFQRAAALPPSLQSATPPAPVPPIWLDRPWVRTRRRWLAAIEEAGRARFAAAALVLLALPLVYESSALIRLKLATATAERSLADLRMRADPVMQARLRAEAAMDCVRQLLQL
;
A
#
# COMPACT_ATOMS: atom_id res chain seq x y z
N MET A 1 21.48 8.76 5.17
CA MET A 1 22.11 7.45 4.95
C MET A 1 22.99 7.13 6.15
N LEU A 2 23.01 5.87 6.61
CA LEU A 2 23.81 5.42 7.76
C LEU A 2 24.96 4.53 7.26
N ALA A 3 26.20 4.88 7.64
CA ALA A 3 27.37 4.11 7.26
C ALA A 3 27.31 2.66 7.81
N ARG A 4 27.83 1.71 7.05
CA ARG A 4 27.84 0.29 7.43
C ARG A 4 28.63 0.03 8.71
N ALA A 5 29.63 0.82 8.97
CA ALA A 5 30.40 0.78 10.22
C ALA A 5 29.52 0.96 11.49
N LEU A 6 28.42 1.70 11.39
CA LEU A 6 27.53 2.03 12.49
C LEU A 6 26.36 1.05 12.68
N CYS A 7 26.26 0.01 11.84
CA CYS A 7 25.19 -0.96 11.93
C CYS A 7 25.71 -2.40 11.84
N LEU A 8 25.00 -3.29 12.52
CA LEU A 8 25.19 -4.73 12.44
C LEU A 8 24.16 -5.32 11.49
N TYR A 9 24.51 -6.38 10.78
CA TYR A 9 23.59 -7.14 9.95
C TYR A 9 23.55 -8.59 10.38
N THR A 10 22.35 -9.16 10.45
CA THR A 10 22.13 -10.58 10.67
C THR A 10 20.90 -11.08 9.95
N ARG A 11 20.83 -12.40 9.76
CA ARG A 11 19.59 -13.07 9.31
C ARG A 11 19.01 -13.87 10.46
N LEU A 12 17.74 -13.68 10.70
CA LEU A 12 17.01 -14.34 11.77
C LEU A 12 15.89 -15.21 11.19
N PRO A 13 15.79 -16.49 11.61
CA PRO A 13 14.69 -17.34 11.21
C PRO A 13 13.38 -16.83 11.83
N VAL A 14 12.32 -16.79 11.02
CA VAL A 14 10.98 -16.35 11.43
C VAL A 14 9.97 -17.42 11.05
N PRO A 15 9.15 -17.91 12.00
CA PRO A 15 8.15 -18.93 11.74
C PRO A 15 7.16 -18.47 10.65
N LYS A 16 6.87 -19.35 9.68
CA LYS A 16 5.97 -19.07 8.56
C LYS A 16 4.49 -19.04 8.99
N ASP A 17 4.15 -19.81 10.00
CA ASP A 17 2.78 -20.07 10.43
C ASP A 17 2.17 -18.94 11.27
N LEU A 18 2.97 -17.93 11.61
CA LEU A 18 2.52 -16.79 12.38
C LEU A 18 1.89 -15.72 11.47
N SER A 19 0.84 -15.09 11.98
CA SER A 19 0.28 -13.91 11.33
C SER A 19 1.36 -12.80 11.20
N PRO A 20 1.25 -11.90 10.21
CA PRO A 20 2.25 -10.86 10.00
C PRO A 20 2.58 -10.03 11.26
N ALA A 21 1.58 -9.71 12.09
CA ALA A 21 1.78 -8.98 13.34
C ALA A 21 2.58 -9.81 14.38
N LYS A 22 2.26 -11.08 14.52
CA LYS A 22 2.97 -12.00 15.43
C LYS A 22 4.40 -12.25 14.97
N ARG A 23 4.63 -12.33 13.63
CA ARG A 23 5.99 -12.45 13.07
C ARG A 23 6.84 -11.23 13.41
N ASP A 24 6.30 -10.02 13.27
CA ASP A 24 7.00 -8.77 13.61
C ASP A 24 7.35 -8.72 15.10
N ALA A 25 6.39 -9.04 15.97
CA ALA A 25 6.63 -9.08 17.41
C ALA A 25 7.69 -10.14 17.80
N ALA A 26 7.62 -11.33 17.23
CA ALA A 26 8.59 -12.40 17.49
C ALA A 26 10.00 -12.01 17.00
N LEU A 27 10.11 -11.35 15.83
CA LEU A 27 11.38 -10.87 15.33
C LEU A 27 11.97 -9.78 16.23
N ARG A 28 11.17 -8.82 16.67
CA ARG A 28 11.61 -7.75 17.57
C ARG A 28 12.12 -8.31 18.90
N LEU A 29 11.45 -9.29 19.48
CA LEU A 29 11.94 -9.96 20.69
C LEU A 29 13.29 -10.62 20.47
N LYS A 30 13.48 -11.38 19.36
CA LYS A 30 14.78 -11.97 19.01
C LYS A 30 15.86 -10.92 18.80
N VAL A 31 15.51 -9.78 18.19
CA VAL A 31 16.47 -8.69 18.01
C VAL A 31 16.89 -8.08 19.33
N LEU A 32 15.96 -7.87 20.27
CA LEU A 32 16.27 -7.35 21.61
C LEU A 32 17.20 -8.29 22.39
N ASP A 33 17.00 -9.60 22.27
CA ASP A 33 17.84 -10.60 22.89
C ASP A 33 19.26 -10.66 22.28
N TRP A 34 19.38 -10.43 20.98
CA TRP A 34 20.64 -10.50 20.26
C TRP A 34 21.37 -9.15 20.17
N SER A 35 20.68 -8.04 20.27
CA SER A 35 21.22 -6.69 20.05
C SER A 35 22.18 -6.29 21.18
N PRO A 36 23.37 -5.73 20.86
CA PRO A 36 24.23 -5.10 21.86
C PRO A 36 23.71 -3.74 22.36
N HIS A 37 22.65 -3.23 21.74
CA HIS A 37 22.08 -1.91 22.04
C HIS A 37 20.77 -2.08 22.83
N ALA A 38 20.61 -1.28 23.88
CA ALA A 38 19.39 -1.30 24.71
C ALA A 38 18.16 -0.85 23.91
N GLU A 39 18.35 0.13 23.03
CA GLU A 39 17.30 0.67 22.14
C GLU A 39 17.74 0.59 20.68
N PRO A 40 17.60 -0.57 20.04
CA PRO A 40 18.03 -0.71 18.65
C PRO A 40 17.12 0.02 17.68
N GLY A 41 17.73 0.75 16.74
CA GLY A 41 17.09 1.13 15.49
C GLY A 41 17.12 -0.08 14.54
N LEU A 42 16.08 -0.26 13.71
CA LEU A 42 15.90 -1.46 12.90
C LEU A 42 15.50 -1.12 11.47
N LEU A 43 16.13 -1.82 10.51
CA LEU A 43 15.62 -2.01 9.17
C LEU A 43 15.48 -3.51 8.92
N ILE A 44 14.34 -3.95 8.43
CA ILE A 44 14.02 -5.37 8.25
C ILE A 44 13.70 -5.63 6.79
N ASP A 45 14.45 -6.57 6.19
CA ASP A 45 14.15 -7.17 4.88
C ASP A 45 13.43 -8.49 5.07
N TRP A 46 12.14 -8.52 4.78
CA TRP A 46 11.29 -9.68 4.98
C TRP A 46 11.42 -10.71 3.84
N ALA A 47 11.74 -11.93 4.20
CA ALA A 47 11.61 -13.10 3.35
C ALA A 47 10.59 -14.09 3.94
N GLU A 48 10.32 -15.20 3.23
CA GLU A 48 9.29 -16.17 3.66
C GLU A 48 9.54 -16.77 5.04
N ALA A 49 10.75 -17.28 5.28
CA ALA A 49 11.12 -18.02 6.50
C ALA A 49 12.19 -17.32 7.35
N GLU A 50 12.69 -16.19 6.88
CA GLU A 50 13.80 -15.46 7.48
C GLU A 50 13.60 -13.96 7.29
N ALA A 51 14.30 -13.18 8.09
CA ALA A 51 14.39 -11.74 7.90
C ALA A 51 15.86 -11.32 7.97
N GLY A 52 16.30 -10.51 7.00
CA GLY A 52 17.54 -9.74 7.08
C GLY A 52 17.30 -8.53 7.97
N VAL A 53 18.16 -8.31 8.96
CA VAL A 53 17.96 -7.23 9.93
C VAL A 53 19.24 -6.43 10.07
N TRP A 54 19.14 -5.12 9.81
CA TRP A 54 20.16 -4.15 10.18
C TRP A 54 19.78 -3.55 11.52
N ILE A 55 20.77 -3.42 12.41
CA ILE A 55 20.61 -2.92 13.77
C ILE A 55 21.65 -1.86 14.03
N TRP A 56 21.24 -0.74 14.64
CA TRP A 56 22.12 0.33 15.05
C TRP A 56 21.71 0.90 16.40
N ASP A 57 22.60 1.67 17.03
CA ASP A 57 22.32 2.43 18.23
C ASP A 57 21.39 3.60 17.90
N ARG A 58 20.10 3.43 18.17
CA ARG A 58 19.09 4.45 17.85
C ARG A 58 19.34 5.77 18.58
N PRO A 59 19.57 5.81 19.91
CA PRO A 59 19.86 7.06 20.62
C PRO A 59 21.01 7.85 20.03
N LYS A 60 22.14 7.19 19.71
CA LYS A 60 23.29 7.86 19.10
C LYS A 60 22.98 8.44 17.72
N VAL A 61 22.26 7.70 16.90
CA VAL A 61 21.86 8.18 15.56
C VAL A 61 20.87 9.33 15.68
N GLU A 62 19.91 9.27 16.60
CA GLU A 62 18.99 10.37 16.84
C GLU A 62 19.67 11.61 17.41
N GLU A 63 20.69 11.45 18.25
CA GLU A 63 21.51 12.55 18.75
C GLU A 63 22.27 13.23 17.61
N ALA A 64 22.90 12.45 16.73
CA ALA A 64 23.59 12.98 15.55
C ALA A 64 22.64 13.74 14.62
N ILE A 65 21.42 13.23 14.40
CA ILE A 65 20.38 13.91 13.60
C ILE A 65 19.98 15.26 14.24
N ARG A 66 19.84 15.29 15.56
CA ARG A 66 19.53 16.54 16.28
C ARG A 66 20.67 17.55 16.24
N ALA A 67 21.92 17.06 16.29
CA ALA A 67 23.10 17.92 16.16
C ALA A 67 23.14 18.64 14.80
N GLU A 68 22.60 18.02 13.74
CA GLU A 68 22.43 18.63 12.42
C GLU A 68 21.17 19.53 12.30
N GLY A 69 20.47 19.80 13.42
CA GLY A 69 19.27 20.64 13.45
C GLY A 69 18.02 19.98 12.87
N LEU A 70 18.03 18.66 12.67
CA LEU A 70 16.92 17.91 12.11
C LEU A 70 16.08 17.22 13.19
N ASP A 71 14.77 17.06 12.94
CA ASP A 71 13.89 16.27 13.80
C ASP A 71 14.02 14.76 13.45
N PRO A 72 14.51 13.92 14.38
CA PRO A 72 14.66 12.48 14.15
C PRO A 72 13.36 11.78 13.74
N ARG A 73 12.19 12.32 14.12
CA ARG A 73 10.89 11.75 13.77
C ARG A 73 10.54 11.94 12.29
N ARG A 74 11.17 12.91 11.63
CA ARG A 74 10.96 13.23 10.20
C ARG A 74 12.03 12.66 9.30
N VAL A 75 13.10 12.09 9.86
CA VAL A 75 14.22 11.51 9.12
C VAL A 75 14.08 10.00 9.07
N SER A 76 14.12 9.42 7.87
CA SER A 76 14.23 7.98 7.69
C SER A 76 15.69 7.57 7.65
N VAL A 77 16.11 6.77 8.63
CA VAL A 77 17.47 6.23 8.69
C VAL A 77 17.53 4.94 7.88
N LEU A 78 18.42 4.90 6.90
CA LEU A 78 18.63 3.75 6.02
C LEU A 78 20.13 3.39 5.99
N PRO A 79 20.51 2.13 6.30
CA PRO A 79 21.87 1.66 6.05
C PRO A 79 22.27 1.83 4.58
N GLU A 80 23.52 2.19 4.33
CA GLU A 80 24.05 2.35 2.96
C GLU A 80 23.86 1.08 2.12
N THR A 81 24.04 -0.09 2.71
CA THR A 81 23.79 -1.40 2.06
C THR A 81 22.40 -1.47 1.43
N ALA A 82 21.38 -0.92 2.08
CA ALA A 82 20.01 -0.95 1.59
C ALA A 82 19.76 -0.01 0.40
N LEU A 83 20.66 0.94 0.19
CA LEU A 83 20.61 1.91 -0.90
C LEU A 83 21.61 1.57 -2.02
N ALA A 84 22.56 0.66 -1.79
CA ALA A 84 23.45 0.15 -2.82
C ALA A 84 22.75 -0.92 -3.67
N GLU A 85 23.08 -1.00 -4.95
CA GLU A 85 22.52 -2.01 -5.86
C GLU A 85 22.80 -3.43 -5.35
N PRO A 86 21.79 -4.34 -5.36
CA PRO A 86 22.01 -5.74 -5.03
C PRO A 86 23.08 -6.41 -5.87
N GLY A 87 23.89 -7.28 -5.27
CA GLY A 87 24.93 -8.01 -5.96
C GLY A 87 24.43 -9.23 -6.72
N ALA A 88 25.24 -9.70 -7.67
CA ALA A 88 25.11 -11.02 -8.24
C ALA A 88 25.41 -12.10 -7.19
N ASP A 89 25.07 -13.35 -7.49
CA ASP A 89 25.36 -14.50 -6.62
C ASP A 89 26.87 -14.63 -6.36
N GLY A 90 27.24 -14.76 -5.08
CA GLY A 90 28.62 -14.84 -4.62
C GLY A 90 28.96 -13.83 -3.54
N ALA A 91 30.25 -13.68 -3.26
CA ALA A 91 30.78 -12.67 -2.35
C ALA A 91 31.47 -11.56 -3.09
N ARG A 92 31.18 -10.32 -2.71
CA ARG A 92 31.85 -9.11 -3.23
C ARG A 92 32.31 -8.21 -2.10
N LEU A 93 33.27 -7.36 -2.36
CA LEU A 93 33.72 -6.31 -1.48
C LEU A 93 33.30 -4.96 -2.08
N VAL A 94 32.61 -4.15 -1.32
CA VAL A 94 32.05 -2.86 -1.76
C VAL A 94 32.68 -1.74 -0.94
N GLU A 95 33.04 -0.65 -1.58
CA GLU A 95 33.46 0.57 -0.89
C GLU A 95 32.27 1.19 -0.15
N GLY A 96 32.42 1.42 1.16
CA GLY A 96 31.40 2.08 1.98
C GLY A 96 31.74 3.55 2.21
N LEU A 97 30.84 4.25 2.92
CA LEU A 97 31.11 5.61 3.41
C LEU A 97 32.29 5.66 4.38
N ASP A 98 32.49 4.56 5.10
CA ASP A 98 33.55 4.42 6.09
C ASP A 98 34.04 2.97 6.04
N GLY A 99 35.15 2.73 5.33
CA GLY A 99 35.74 1.42 5.12
C GLY A 99 35.11 0.58 4.01
N LEU A 100 35.18 -0.73 4.18
CA LEU A 100 34.76 -1.72 3.19
C LEU A 100 33.66 -2.62 3.74
N GLU A 101 32.71 -2.98 2.88
CA GLU A 101 31.65 -3.94 3.20
C GLU A 101 31.79 -5.20 2.35
N GLY A 102 31.98 -6.35 2.99
CA GLY A 102 31.79 -7.65 2.36
C GLY A 102 30.33 -8.02 2.33
N GLN A 103 29.83 -8.32 1.14
CA GLN A 103 28.47 -8.73 0.90
C GLN A 103 28.46 -10.12 0.28
N ALA A 104 27.64 -11.03 0.83
CA ALA A 104 27.40 -12.34 0.26
C ALA A 104 25.95 -12.40 -0.23
N TRP A 105 25.77 -12.67 -1.52
CA TRP A 105 24.46 -12.68 -2.18
C TRP A 105 24.15 -14.07 -2.75
N ARG A 106 22.86 -14.41 -2.77
CA ARG A 106 22.34 -15.58 -3.48
C ARG A 106 20.90 -15.36 -3.87
N GLN A 107 20.58 -15.58 -5.14
CA GLN A 107 19.23 -15.43 -5.70
C GLN A 107 18.60 -14.06 -5.37
N GLY A 108 19.40 -12.99 -5.50
CA GLY A 108 18.97 -11.63 -5.19
C GLY A 108 18.72 -11.33 -3.70
N ARG A 109 19.21 -12.18 -2.79
CA ARG A 109 19.11 -12.00 -1.35
C ARG A 109 20.48 -11.80 -0.72
N LEU A 110 20.60 -10.84 0.18
CA LEU A 110 21.79 -10.66 1.00
C LEU A 110 21.81 -11.72 2.10
N LEU A 111 22.79 -12.62 2.02
CA LEU A 111 22.99 -13.70 2.99
C LEU A 111 23.77 -13.23 4.22
N ALA A 112 24.82 -12.43 3.99
CA ALA A 112 25.65 -11.86 5.04
C ALA A 112 26.20 -10.52 4.58
N SER A 113 26.45 -9.65 5.56
CA SER A 113 27.13 -8.38 5.38
C SER A 113 28.06 -8.17 6.55
N ARG A 114 29.31 -7.81 6.27
CA ARG A 114 30.32 -7.51 7.28
C ARG A 114 31.14 -6.31 6.88
N TRP A 115 31.36 -5.44 7.84
CA TRP A 115 32.20 -4.26 7.67
C TRP A 115 33.65 -4.53 8.10
N TRP A 116 34.61 -3.93 7.39
CA TRP A 116 36.03 -3.85 7.74
C TRP A 116 36.54 -2.44 7.50
N PRO A 117 37.46 -1.93 8.37
CA PRO A 117 38.09 -0.64 8.15
C PRO A 117 39.01 -0.61 6.93
N GLU A 118 39.60 -1.74 6.60
CA GLU A 118 40.58 -1.93 5.52
C GLU A 118 40.32 -3.29 4.84
N MET A 119 41.15 -3.60 3.82
CA MET A 119 41.08 -4.89 3.13
C MET A 119 41.21 -6.06 4.10
N PRO A 120 40.23 -6.95 4.17
CA PRO A 120 40.28 -8.09 5.07
C PRO A 120 41.38 -9.07 4.67
N PRO A 121 42.08 -9.69 5.63
CA PRO A 121 43.04 -10.76 5.30
C PRO A 121 42.29 -11.97 4.73
N PRO A 122 42.98 -12.79 3.88
CA PRO A 122 42.33 -13.93 3.22
C PRO A 122 41.64 -14.92 4.14
N GLU A 123 42.14 -15.06 5.36
CA GLU A 123 41.51 -15.96 6.35
C GLU A 123 40.16 -15.42 6.88
N GLU A 124 40.08 -14.12 7.13
CA GLU A 124 38.83 -13.49 7.54
C GLU A 124 37.80 -13.49 6.41
N TRP A 125 38.26 -13.25 5.18
CA TRP A 125 37.41 -13.33 4.01
C TRP A 125 36.84 -14.74 3.82
N ARG A 126 37.66 -15.78 3.92
CA ARG A 126 37.17 -17.18 3.86
C ARG A 126 36.22 -17.50 5.02
N ARG A 127 36.47 -16.99 6.24
CA ARG A 127 35.57 -17.15 7.38
C ARG A 127 34.24 -16.50 7.12
N PHE A 128 34.23 -15.29 6.56
CA PHE A 128 33.01 -14.57 6.17
C PHE A 128 32.17 -15.37 5.17
N GLN A 129 32.77 -15.87 4.10
CA GLN A 129 32.07 -16.66 3.08
C GLN A 129 31.49 -17.97 3.63
N ARG A 130 32.22 -18.64 4.52
CA ARG A 130 31.71 -19.84 5.19
C ARG A 130 30.55 -19.52 6.14
N ALA A 131 30.65 -18.45 6.90
CA ALA A 131 29.57 -18.00 7.78
C ALA A 131 28.30 -17.60 7.00
N ALA A 132 28.47 -17.11 5.77
CA ALA A 132 27.38 -16.84 4.84
C ALA A 132 26.79 -18.10 4.18
N ALA A 133 27.34 -19.29 4.46
CA ALA A 133 26.96 -20.55 3.83
C ALA A 133 26.97 -20.52 2.29
N LEU A 134 27.92 -19.77 1.70
CA LEU A 134 28.09 -19.77 0.25
C LEU A 134 28.59 -21.14 -0.22
N PRO A 135 28.06 -21.66 -1.34
CA PRO A 135 28.55 -22.89 -1.92
C PRO A 135 30.02 -22.73 -2.38
N PRO A 136 30.83 -23.79 -2.33
CA PRO A 136 32.25 -23.72 -2.69
C PRO A 136 32.53 -23.11 -4.07
N SER A 137 31.62 -23.31 -5.04
CA SER A 137 31.73 -22.75 -6.39
C SER A 137 31.60 -21.22 -6.46
N LEU A 138 31.07 -20.59 -5.41
CA LEU A 138 30.91 -19.13 -5.29
C LEU A 138 31.87 -18.51 -4.27
N GLN A 139 32.82 -19.31 -3.72
CA GLN A 139 33.83 -18.84 -2.78
C GLN A 139 35.15 -18.51 -3.50
N SER A 140 35.80 -17.47 -3.02
CA SER A 140 37.16 -17.09 -3.47
C SER A 140 38.18 -17.24 -2.33
N ALA A 141 39.40 -17.62 -2.66
CA ALA A 141 40.48 -17.81 -1.67
C ALA A 141 40.92 -16.48 -1.05
N THR A 142 40.86 -15.41 -1.84
CA THR A 142 41.28 -14.05 -1.47
C THR A 142 40.09 -13.08 -1.65
N PRO A 143 40.05 -11.97 -0.90
CA PRO A 143 39.06 -10.93 -1.15
C PRO A 143 39.25 -10.36 -2.56
N PRO A 144 38.15 -10.09 -3.29
CA PRO A 144 38.21 -9.41 -4.57
C PRO A 144 38.59 -7.95 -4.38
N ALA A 145 38.97 -7.28 -5.47
CA ALA A 145 39.15 -5.83 -5.44
C ALA A 145 37.81 -5.15 -5.02
N PRO A 146 37.90 -4.13 -4.17
CA PRO A 146 36.68 -3.35 -3.81
C PRO A 146 36.05 -2.72 -5.03
N VAL A 147 34.75 -2.71 -5.09
CA VAL A 147 33.99 -2.05 -6.14
C VAL A 147 33.22 -0.85 -5.56
N PRO A 148 33.15 0.28 -6.27
CA PRO A 148 32.35 1.40 -5.83
C PRO A 148 30.86 1.02 -5.84
N PRO A 149 30.05 1.53 -4.89
CA PRO A 149 28.64 1.27 -4.86
C PRO A 149 27.92 2.03 -5.97
N ILE A 150 26.93 1.39 -6.58
CA ILE A 150 25.94 2.06 -7.43
C ILE A 150 24.76 2.41 -6.51
N TRP A 151 24.55 3.71 -6.27
CA TRP A 151 23.48 4.16 -5.37
C TRP A 151 22.14 4.18 -6.07
N LEU A 152 21.13 3.68 -5.37
CA LEU A 152 19.75 3.67 -5.80
C LEU A 152 18.98 4.85 -5.16
N ASP A 153 18.07 5.44 -5.91
CA ASP A 153 17.15 6.48 -5.40
C ASP A 153 16.20 5.95 -4.31
N ARG A 154 16.02 4.65 -4.26
CA ARG A 154 15.12 3.98 -3.31
C ARG A 154 15.74 2.69 -2.79
N PRO A 155 15.54 2.38 -1.49
CA PRO A 155 16.04 1.14 -0.93
C PRO A 155 15.42 -0.07 -1.64
N TRP A 156 16.25 -1.08 -1.96
CA TRP A 156 15.79 -2.35 -2.50
C TRP A 156 15.09 -3.23 -1.45
N VAL A 157 15.33 -2.96 -0.17
CA VAL A 157 14.77 -3.69 0.96
C VAL A 157 13.24 -3.59 0.97
N ARG A 158 12.57 -4.73 1.08
CA ARG A 158 11.12 -4.84 1.17
C ARG A 158 10.63 -4.53 2.58
N THR A 159 10.49 -3.26 2.91
CA THR A 159 9.97 -2.87 4.22
C THR A 159 8.46 -3.12 4.29
N ARG A 160 8.00 -3.74 5.39
CA ARG A 160 6.58 -3.99 5.66
C ARG A 160 5.73 -2.71 5.63
N ARG A 161 6.31 -1.58 5.98
CA ARG A 161 5.63 -0.28 5.97
C ARG A 161 5.13 0.10 4.57
N ARG A 162 5.86 -0.25 3.51
CA ARG A 162 5.46 -0.04 2.11
C ARG A 162 4.31 -0.96 1.69
N TRP A 163 4.33 -2.21 2.16
CA TRP A 163 3.27 -3.17 1.86
C TRP A 163 1.97 -2.82 2.60
N LEU A 164 2.04 -2.45 3.88
CA LEU A 164 0.89 -1.98 4.66
C LEU A 164 0.34 -0.65 4.12
N ALA A 165 1.21 0.30 3.75
CA ALA A 165 0.78 1.54 3.12
C ALA A 165 0.06 1.29 1.78
N ALA A 166 0.56 0.36 0.96
CA ALA A 166 -0.10 -0.02 -0.29
C ALA A 166 -1.46 -0.71 -0.06
N ILE A 167 -1.60 -1.51 1.01
CA ILE A 167 -2.88 -2.12 1.40
C ILE A 167 -3.83 -1.09 1.98
N GLU A 168 -3.35 -0.17 2.82
CA GLU A 168 -4.16 0.94 3.34
C GLU A 168 -4.63 1.87 2.23
N GLU A 169 -3.77 2.18 1.26
CA GLU A 169 -4.13 2.98 0.10
C GLU A 169 -5.15 2.28 -0.80
N ALA A 170 -4.95 0.99 -1.09
CA ALA A 170 -5.92 0.16 -1.81
C ALA A 170 -7.23 -0.04 -1.01
N GLY A 171 -7.15 -0.13 0.31
CA GLY A 171 -8.30 -0.17 1.21
C GLY A 171 -9.09 1.13 1.18
N ARG A 172 -8.42 2.28 1.33
CA ARG A 172 -9.06 3.61 1.27
C ARG A 172 -9.75 3.86 -0.07
N ALA A 173 -9.12 3.48 -1.19
CA ALA A 173 -9.73 3.61 -2.52
C ALA A 173 -11.00 2.74 -2.65
N ARG A 174 -10.99 1.52 -2.12
CA ARG A 174 -12.17 0.63 -2.10
C ARG A 174 -13.27 1.16 -1.18
N PHE A 175 -12.94 1.67 0.00
CA PHE A 175 -13.90 2.31 0.90
C PHE A 175 -14.47 3.60 0.31
N ALA A 176 -13.66 4.42 -0.35
CA ALA A 176 -14.14 5.61 -1.05
C ALA A 176 -15.09 5.26 -2.21
N ALA A 177 -14.77 4.25 -3.01
CA ALA A 177 -15.64 3.76 -4.07
C ALA A 177 -16.96 3.19 -3.52
N ALA A 178 -16.91 2.39 -2.45
CA ALA A 178 -18.11 1.86 -1.79
C ALA A 178 -18.99 2.97 -1.18
N ALA A 179 -18.39 3.99 -0.57
CA ALA A 179 -19.10 5.15 -0.05
C ALA A 179 -19.75 5.96 -1.16
N LEU A 180 -19.09 6.11 -2.31
CA LEU A 180 -19.63 6.82 -3.48
C LEU A 180 -20.83 6.08 -4.09
N VAL A 181 -20.77 4.75 -4.17
CA VAL A 181 -21.91 3.91 -4.59
C VAL A 181 -23.08 4.02 -3.60
N LEU A 182 -22.82 3.97 -2.30
CA LEU A 182 -23.85 4.12 -1.27
C LEU A 182 -24.53 5.50 -1.30
N LEU A 183 -23.79 6.56 -1.58
CA LEU A 183 -24.32 7.92 -1.75
C LEU A 183 -25.10 8.10 -3.06
N ALA A 184 -24.75 7.38 -4.12
CA ALA A 184 -25.46 7.43 -5.39
C ALA A 184 -26.77 6.65 -5.38
N LEU A 185 -26.90 5.60 -4.56
CA LEU A 185 -28.11 4.76 -4.46
C LEU A 185 -29.40 5.56 -4.17
N PRO A 186 -29.48 6.45 -3.16
CA PRO A 186 -30.67 7.24 -2.91
C PRO A 186 -31.00 8.20 -4.06
N LEU A 187 -30.00 8.79 -4.71
CA LEU A 187 -30.19 9.65 -5.89
C LEU A 187 -30.80 8.88 -7.07
N VAL A 188 -30.37 7.66 -7.31
CA VAL A 188 -30.95 6.79 -8.35
C VAL A 188 -32.37 6.38 -7.98
N TYR A 189 -32.63 6.08 -6.70
CA TYR A 189 -33.96 5.74 -6.21
C TYR A 189 -34.95 6.91 -6.37
N GLU A 190 -34.60 8.11 -5.92
CA GLU A 190 -35.40 9.33 -6.05
C GLU A 190 -35.65 9.67 -7.53
N SER A 191 -34.62 9.58 -8.37
CA SER A 191 -34.76 9.81 -9.81
C SER A 191 -35.74 8.82 -10.46
N SER A 192 -35.69 7.55 -10.06
CA SER A 192 -36.59 6.52 -10.56
C SER A 192 -38.04 6.75 -10.12
N ALA A 193 -38.24 7.23 -8.90
CA ALA A 193 -39.57 7.57 -8.38
C ALA A 193 -40.18 8.76 -9.14
N LEU A 194 -39.40 9.81 -9.41
CA LEU A 194 -39.83 10.94 -10.22
C LEU A 194 -40.21 10.57 -11.68
N ILE A 195 -39.43 9.68 -12.29
CA ILE A 195 -39.73 9.17 -13.63
C ILE A 195 -41.05 8.39 -13.63
N ARG A 196 -41.26 7.49 -12.63
CA ARG A 196 -42.51 6.74 -12.51
C ARG A 196 -43.72 7.67 -12.29
N LEU A 197 -43.58 8.71 -11.47
CA LEU A 197 -44.61 9.69 -11.23
C LEU A 197 -44.98 10.46 -12.50
N LYS A 198 -43.97 10.93 -13.26
CA LYS A 198 -44.20 11.60 -14.56
C LYS A 198 -44.90 10.70 -15.59
N LEU A 199 -44.52 9.43 -15.65
CA LEU A 199 -45.16 8.48 -16.54
C LEU A 199 -46.62 8.22 -16.11
N ALA A 200 -46.89 8.10 -14.80
CA ALA A 200 -48.24 7.93 -14.28
C ALA A 200 -49.14 9.16 -14.54
N THR A 201 -48.62 10.38 -14.35
CA THR A 201 -49.35 11.60 -14.67
C THR A 201 -49.66 11.71 -16.16
N ALA A 202 -48.70 11.43 -17.03
CA ALA A 202 -48.87 11.45 -18.49
C ALA A 202 -49.93 10.42 -18.96
N THR A 203 -49.97 9.23 -18.34
CA THR A 203 -50.99 8.21 -18.65
C THR A 203 -52.39 8.64 -18.15
N ALA A 204 -52.49 9.26 -16.95
CA ALA A 204 -53.73 9.78 -16.43
C ALA A 204 -54.30 10.93 -17.30
N GLU A 205 -53.43 11.84 -17.74
CA GLU A 205 -53.84 12.93 -18.63
C GLU A 205 -54.39 12.42 -19.98
N ARG A 206 -53.74 11.40 -20.56
CA ARG A 206 -54.22 10.75 -21.80
C ARG A 206 -55.58 10.09 -21.57
N SER A 207 -55.74 9.40 -20.45
CA SER A 207 -57.04 8.77 -20.10
C SER A 207 -58.13 9.81 -19.92
N LEU A 208 -57.84 10.95 -19.27
CA LEU A 208 -58.79 12.05 -19.11
C LEU A 208 -59.13 12.70 -20.46
N ALA A 209 -58.20 12.87 -21.35
CA ALA A 209 -58.43 13.39 -22.71
C ALA A 209 -59.34 12.45 -23.50
N ASP A 210 -59.11 11.14 -23.43
CA ASP A 210 -59.98 10.13 -24.10
C ASP A 210 -61.39 10.10 -23.54
N LEU A 211 -61.53 10.18 -22.21
CA LEU A 211 -62.84 10.27 -21.54
C LEU A 211 -63.59 11.56 -21.93
N ARG A 212 -62.92 12.69 -22.01
CA ARG A 212 -63.49 13.97 -22.48
C ARG A 212 -63.98 13.86 -23.91
N MET A 213 -63.18 13.33 -24.83
CA MET A 213 -63.59 13.12 -26.20
C MET A 213 -64.84 12.21 -26.35
N ARG A 214 -64.98 11.21 -25.49
CA ARG A 214 -66.15 10.35 -25.48
C ARG A 214 -67.36 10.97 -24.82
N ALA A 215 -67.16 11.81 -23.82
CA ALA A 215 -68.26 12.50 -23.09
C ALA A 215 -68.81 13.70 -23.87
N ASP A 216 -67.98 14.43 -24.64
CA ASP A 216 -68.40 15.62 -25.35
C ASP A 216 -69.61 15.41 -26.28
N PRO A 217 -69.70 14.37 -27.13
CA PRO A 217 -70.89 14.17 -27.99
C PRO A 217 -72.16 13.89 -27.20
N VAL A 218 -72.00 13.17 -26.04
CA VAL A 218 -73.14 12.86 -25.17
C VAL A 218 -73.67 14.14 -24.46
N MET A 219 -72.73 14.94 -23.95
CA MET A 219 -73.07 16.27 -23.33
C MET A 219 -73.74 17.19 -24.33
N GLN A 220 -73.23 17.28 -25.56
CA GLN A 220 -73.84 18.09 -26.60
C GLN A 220 -75.24 17.58 -27.01
N ALA A 221 -75.42 16.25 -27.08
CA ALA A 221 -76.74 15.70 -27.36
C ALA A 221 -77.74 16.00 -26.24
N ARG A 222 -77.30 15.93 -24.98
CA ARG A 222 -78.13 16.31 -23.84
C ARG A 222 -78.51 17.77 -23.82
N LEU A 223 -77.56 18.68 -24.03
CA LEU A 223 -77.84 20.14 -24.11
C LEU A 223 -78.82 20.48 -25.22
N ARG A 224 -78.69 19.81 -26.40
CA ARG A 224 -79.66 20.00 -27.52
C ARG A 224 -81.04 19.48 -27.14
N ALA A 225 -81.15 18.35 -26.42
CA ALA A 225 -82.41 17.83 -25.98
C ALA A 225 -83.07 18.72 -24.91
N GLU A 226 -82.32 19.27 -23.97
CA GLU A 226 -82.78 20.20 -22.94
C GLU A 226 -83.28 21.51 -23.58
N ALA A 227 -82.52 22.08 -24.54
CA ALA A 227 -82.95 23.27 -25.28
C ALA A 227 -84.23 23.03 -26.11
N ALA A 228 -84.38 21.85 -26.73
CA ALA A 228 -85.56 21.47 -27.45
C ALA A 228 -86.81 21.36 -26.50
N MET A 229 -86.59 20.77 -25.32
CA MET A 229 -87.62 20.66 -24.32
C MET A 229 -88.08 22.03 -23.76
N ASP A 230 -87.12 22.93 -23.55
CA ASP A 230 -87.43 24.30 -23.11
C ASP A 230 -88.21 25.08 -24.21
N CYS A 231 -87.87 24.89 -25.46
CA CYS A 231 -88.61 25.49 -26.56
C CYS A 231 -90.07 24.95 -26.61
N VAL A 232 -90.30 23.65 -26.42
CA VAL A 232 -91.58 23.05 -26.34
C VAL A 232 -92.43 23.57 -25.11
N ARG A 233 -91.77 23.74 -23.96
CA ARG A 233 -92.42 24.33 -22.77
C ARG A 233 -92.88 25.74 -23.02
N GLN A 234 -92.09 26.59 -23.67
CA GLN A 234 -92.46 27.95 -24.01
C GLN A 234 -93.62 28.01 -24.98
N LEU A 235 -93.67 27.09 -25.93
CA LEU A 235 -94.77 27.00 -26.90
C LEU A 235 -96.07 26.52 -26.24
N LEU A 236 -96.06 25.74 -25.17
CA LEU A 236 -97.18 25.25 -24.43
C LEU A 236 -97.75 26.27 -23.37
N GLN A 237 -97.04 27.41 -23.17
CA GLN A 237 -97.45 28.48 -22.24
C GLN A 237 -98.09 29.70 -22.99
N LEU A 238 -98.11 29.64 -24.29
CA LEU A 238 -98.84 30.55 -25.17
C LEU A 238 -100.22 30.02 -25.52
#